data_af64a773b9b3c9e846b5b9750848e4a1
#
_entry.id   af64a773b9b3c9e846b5b9750848e4a1
#
_cell.length_a   1.000
_cell.length_b   1.000
_cell.length_c   1.000
_cell.angle_alpha   90.00
_cell.angle_beta   90.00
_cell.angle_gamma   90.00
#
_symmetry.space_group_name_H-M   'P 1'
#
loop_
_entity.id
_entity.type
_entity.pdbx_description
1 polymer ?
#
loop_
_entity_poly.entity_id
_entity_poly.type
_entity_poly.pdbx_seq_one_letter_code
_entity_poly.pdbx_strand_id
1 'polypeptide(L)'
;KPIELAAVATAAVPGLTPTAVSSAPDDPADFDSALLVDSEGKRWRVRSPRHAEASARLETEFLVLRAFIPGIRAELPFLMPTVAGTVRQGPLSTFVYSHLAGSTRSVEELGAASPAVAREIGAALAAIHDLPHSLVSNADLPSYTPNEFRQRRLNELDQAATTGKIPPLLLRRWEHALEDVSLWRFNPCVVHGDLHEDNLMVDGDRITAVTGWTDLRIGDPADDMAWLVASNDQDFVDAVLEHYTSSRRDVPDAHLLRRAALSAEFALAQYLVKGLAAGNQDMIDEAESM
;
A
#
# COMPACT_ATOMS: atom_id res chain seq x y z
N LYS A 1 -16.59 20.91 6.35
CA LYS A 1 -16.06 19.57 6.69
C LYS A 1 -14.74 19.57 7.45
N PRO A 2 -13.65 20.31 7.08
CA PRO A 2 -12.41 20.31 7.86
C PRO A 2 -12.60 20.72 9.33
N ILE A 3 -13.44 21.72 9.59
CA ILE A 3 -13.76 22.17 10.94
C ILE A 3 -14.51 21.09 11.75
N GLU A 4 -15.39 20.35 11.11
CA GLU A 4 -16.10 19.22 11.73
C GLU A 4 -15.11 18.11 12.11
N LEU A 5 -14.14 17.83 11.24
CA LEU A 5 -13.08 16.85 11.51
C LEU A 5 -12.18 17.31 12.67
N ALA A 6 -11.89 18.60 12.78
CA ALA A 6 -11.16 19.15 13.91
C ALA A 6 -11.93 18.95 15.23
N ALA A 7 -13.23 19.17 15.23
CA ALA A 7 -14.08 18.93 16.40
C ALA A 7 -14.10 17.44 16.79
N VAL A 8 -14.21 16.55 15.83
CA VAL A 8 -14.16 15.09 16.06
C VAL A 8 -12.81 14.68 16.64
N ALA A 9 -11.72 15.25 16.14
CA ALA A 9 -10.38 14.96 16.63
C ALA A 9 -10.19 15.32 18.11
N THR A 10 -10.83 16.37 18.61
CA THR A 10 -10.77 16.74 20.03
C THR A 10 -11.38 15.68 20.93
N ALA A 11 -12.39 14.97 20.46
CA ALA A 11 -12.99 13.85 21.17
C ALA A 11 -12.10 12.60 21.17
N ALA A 12 -11.33 12.39 20.09
CA ALA A 12 -10.46 11.23 19.92
C ALA A 12 -9.15 11.35 20.70
N VAL A 13 -8.58 12.56 20.81
CA VAL A 13 -7.30 12.83 21.46
C VAL A 13 -7.51 13.82 22.61
N PRO A 14 -7.51 13.35 23.87
CA PRO A 14 -7.66 14.22 25.03
C PRO A 14 -6.55 15.30 25.08
N GLY A 15 -6.95 16.54 25.31
CA GLY A 15 -6.04 17.67 25.39
C GLY A 15 -5.63 18.28 24.05
N LEU A 16 -6.10 17.76 22.95
CA LEU A 16 -5.88 18.35 21.62
C LEU A 16 -6.69 19.66 21.49
N THR A 17 -5.98 20.74 21.22
CA THR A 17 -6.56 22.08 21.01
C THR A 17 -6.20 22.58 19.61
N PRO A 18 -7.00 22.28 18.57
CA PRO A 18 -6.71 22.71 17.21
C PRO A 18 -6.75 24.24 17.08
N THR A 19 -5.72 24.82 16.46
CA THR A 19 -5.65 26.26 16.18
C THR A 19 -5.74 26.54 14.69
N ALA A 20 -5.46 25.55 13.84
CA ALA A 20 -5.59 25.64 12.40
C ALA A 20 -6.02 24.30 11.83
N VAL A 21 -6.75 24.34 10.73
CA VAL A 21 -7.24 23.17 10.00
C VAL A 21 -7.19 23.42 8.49
N SER A 22 -6.77 22.41 7.75
CA SER A 22 -6.78 22.41 6.27
C SER A 22 -7.23 21.05 5.75
N SER A 23 -7.67 21.01 4.49
CA SER A 23 -7.94 19.75 3.82
C SER A 23 -6.63 18.97 3.62
N ALA A 24 -6.72 17.65 3.74
CA ALA A 24 -5.63 16.73 3.43
C ALA A 24 -5.95 15.94 2.17
N PRO A 25 -4.95 15.62 1.33
CA PRO A 25 -5.14 14.70 0.22
C PRO A 25 -5.49 13.30 0.74
N ASP A 26 -6.52 12.71 0.15
CA ASP A 26 -6.94 11.33 0.41
C ASP A 26 -7.85 10.86 -0.73
N ASP A 27 -8.22 9.57 -0.75
CA ASP A 27 -9.21 9.08 -1.69
C ASP A 27 -10.60 9.64 -1.32
N PRO A 28 -11.17 10.52 -2.15
CA PRO A 28 -12.44 11.18 -1.83
C PRO A 28 -13.65 10.23 -1.87
N ALA A 29 -13.50 9.06 -2.47
CA ALA A 29 -14.54 8.04 -2.46
C ALA A 29 -14.67 7.38 -1.09
N ASP A 30 -13.55 7.22 -0.38
CA ASP A 30 -13.45 6.45 0.85
C ASP A 30 -13.34 7.31 2.11
N PHE A 31 -12.69 8.49 2.03
CA PHE A 31 -12.34 9.27 3.21
C PHE A 31 -12.57 10.76 3.07
N ASP A 32 -12.97 11.38 4.18
CA ASP A 32 -12.79 12.80 4.44
C ASP A 32 -11.56 12.96 5.34
N SER A 33 -10.59 13.78 4.96
CA SER A 33 -9.32 13.94 5.67
C SER A 33 -8.97 15.39 5.89
N ALA A 34 -8.30 15.66 7.01
CA ALA A 34 -7.83 16.99 7.36
C ALA A 34 -6.46 16.95 8.03
N LEU A 35 -5.72 18.04 7.87
CA LEU A 35 -4.51 18.33 8.65
C LEU A 35 -4.83 19.35 9.72
N LEU A 36 -4.39 19.10 10.94
CA LEU A 36 -4.57 19.99 12.08
C LEU A 36 -3.21 20.47 12.59
N VAL A 37 -3.20 21.70 13.10
CA VAL A 37 -2.12 22.24 13.92
C VAL A 37 -2.72 22.58 15.28
N ASP A 38 -2.12 22.13 16.38
CA ASP A 38 -2.58 22.43 17.72
C ASP A 38 -1.91 23.67 18.32
N SER A 39 -2.30 24.00 19.53
CA SER A 39 -1.78 25.17 20.26
C SER A 39 -0.29 25.12 20.56
N GLU A 40 0.31 23.94 20.53
CA GLU A 40 1.75 23.71 20.72
C GLU A 40 2.52 23.65 19.40
N GLY A 41 1.84 23.88 18.27
CA GLY A 41 2.41 23.78 16.92
C GLY A 41 2.57 22.36 16.39
N LYS A 42 2.10 21.35 17.12
CA LYS A 42 2.15 19.97 16.71
C LYS A 42 1.09 19.72 15.62
N ARG A 43 1.45 18.90 14.66
CA ARG A 43 0.59 18.55 13.50
C ARG A 43 -0.04 17.19 13.65
N TRP A 44 -1.26 17.08 13.15
CA TRP A 44 -2.09 15.87 13.21
C TRP A 44 -2.80 15.66 11.90
N ARG A 45 -3.09 14.39 11.60
CA ARG A 45 -3.95 14.03 10.47
C ARG A 45 -5.19 13.31 10.99
N VAL A 46 -6.35 13.73 10.49
CA VAL A 46 -7.64 13.09 10.79
C VAL A 46 -8.14 12.40 9.53
N ARG A 47 -8.56 11.15 9.65
CA ARG A 47 -9.19 10.39 8.57
C ARG A 47 -10.55 9.86 9.03
N SER A 48 -11.60 10.27 8.36
CA SER A 48 -12.97 9.84 8.62
C SER A 48 -13.48 9.02 7.45
N PRO A 49 -13.84 7.74 7.64
CA PRO A 49 -14.34 6.90 6.57
C PRO A 49 -15.74 7.35 6.16
N ARG A 50 -16.04 7.21 4.86
CA ARG A 50 -17.35 7.60 4.30
C ARG A 50 -18.35 6.45 4.29
N HIS A 51 -17.90 5.21 4.45
CA HIS A 51 -18.71 4.00 4.43
C HIS A 51 -18.05 2.86 5.26
N ALA A 52 -18.80 1.80 5.50
CA ALA A 52 -18.40 0.70 6.39
C ALA A 52 -17.15 -0.03 5.92
N GLU A 53 -16.95 -0.22 4.62
CA GLU A 53 -15.76 -0.88 4.08
C GLU A 53 -14.50 -0.08 4.37
N ALA A 54 -14.53 1.23 4.13
CA ALA A 54 -13.41 2.13 4.45
C ALA A 54 -13.10 2.14 5.95
N SER A 55 -14.13 2.13 6.81
CA SER A 55 -13.96 2.04 8.26
C SER A 55 -13.29 0.74 8.68
N ALA A 56 -13.72 -0.40 8.12
CA ALA A 56 -13.14 -1.70 8.39
C ALA A 56 -11.65 -1.76 7.98
N ARG A 57 -11.29 -1.14 6.87
CA ARG A 57 -9.89 -1.05 6.41
C ARG A 57 -9.03 -0.23 7.37
N LEU A 58 -9.52 0.89 7.90
CA LEU A 58 -8.80 1.67 8.92
C LEU A 58 -8.65 0.89 10.23
N GLU A 59 -9.65 0.16 10.65
CA GLU A 59 -9.58 -0.69 11.84
C GLU A 59 -8.56 -1.82 11.68
N THR A 60 -8.50 -2.44 10.50
CA THR A 60 -7.48 -3.44 10.15
C THR A 60 -6.08 -2.83 10.18
N GLU A 61 -5.89 -1.64 9.57
CA GLU A 61 -4.61 -0.94 9.62
C GLU A 61 -4.16 -0.67 11.07
N PHE A 62 -5.09 -0.29 11.93
CA PHE A 62 -4.79 -0.06 13.35
C PHE A 62 -4.25 -1.33 14.04
N LEU A 63 -4.86 -2.48 13.76
CA LEU A 63 -4.37 -3.76 14.27
C LEU A 63 -2.98 -4.09 13.73
N VAL A 64 -2.73 -3.85 12.45
CA VAL A 64 -1.42 -4.05 11.83
C VAL A 64 -0.36 -3.15 12.48
N LEU A 65 -0.65 -1.86 12.64
CA LEU A 65 0.27 -0.90 13.24
C LEU A 65 0.63 -1.26 14.68
N ARG A 66 -0.30 -1.81 15.43
CA ARG A 66 -0.07 -2.30 16.81
C ARG A 66 0.86 -3.51 16.86
N ALA A 67 0.89 -4.32 15.82
CA ALA A 67 1.80 -5.46 15.72
C ALA A 67 3.27 -5.02 15.60
N PHE A 68 3.52 -3.84 15.05
CA PHE A 68 4.85 -3.23 14.97
C PHE A 68 5.25 -2.63 16.33
N ILE A 69 5.76 -3.46 17.21
CA ILE A 69 6.25 -3.03 18.51
C ILE A 69 7.42 -2.04 18.37
N PRO A 70 7.70 -1.20 19.37
CA PRO A 70 8.75 -0.16 19.29
C PRO A 70 10.12 -0.67 18.84
N GLY A 71 10.53 -1.85 19.28
CA GLY A 71 11.80 -2.46 18.88
C GLY A 71 11.88 -2.76 17.38
N ILE A 72 10.80 -3.22 16.78
CA ILE A 72 10.72 -3.46 15.33
C ILE A 72 10.74 -2.13 14.58
N ARG A 73 9.94 -1.16 15.02
CA ARG A 73 9.91 0.18 14.40
C ARG A 73 11.27 0.87 14.41
N ALA A 74 12.03 0.72 15.47
CA ALA A 74 13.35 1.33 15.62
C ALA A 74 14.39 0.80 14.62
N GLU A 75 14.22 -0.42 14.13
CA GLU A 75 15.12 -1.04 13.15
C GLU A 75 14.78 -0.67 11.69
N LEU A 76 13.61 -0.09 11.46
CA LEU A 76 13.17 0.31 10.12
C LEU A 76 13.85 1.62 9.68
N PRO A 77 14.23 1.74 8.39
CA PRO A 77 14.85 2.95 7.85
C PRO A 77 13.87 4.08 7.57
N PHE A 78 12.60 3.90 7.91
CA PHE A 78 11.52 4.85 7.70
C PHE A 78 10.58 4.87 8.91
N LEU A 79 9.80 5.92 9.04
CA LEU A 79 8.75 6.04 10.04
C LEU A 79 7.45 5.36 9.54
N MET A 80 6.61 4.99 10.50
CA MET A 80 5.28 4.44 10.25
C MET A 80 4.22 5.32 10.90
N PRO A 81 2.97 5.27 10.42
CA PRO A 81 1.87 5.97 11.07
C PRO A 81 1.71 5.55 12.53
N THR A 82 1.35 6.51 13.36
CA THR A 82 1.01 6.29 14.76
C THR A 82 -0.38 6.84 15.02
N VAL A 83 -1.28 5.97 15.47
CA VAL A 83 -2.64 6.37 15.87
C VAL A 83 -2.59 7.00 17.24
N ALA A 84 -2.97 8.26 17.34
CA ALA A 84 -3.05 9.01 18.61
C ALA A 84 -4.38 8.81 19.32
N GLY A 85 -5.44 8.55 18.58
CA GLY A 85 -6.77 8.31 19.12
C GLY A 85 -7.78 7.95 18.06
N THR A 86 -8.90 7.43 18.52
CA THR A 86 -10.03 7.05 17.67
C THR A 86 -11.33 7.51 18.31
N VAL A 87 -12.32 7.79 17.49
CA VAL A 87 -13.68 8.05 17.96
C VAL A 87 -14.69 7.36 17.07
N ARG A 88 -15.65 6.70 17.69
CA ARG A 88 -16.72 6.02 16.96
C ARG A 88 -17.88 6.97 16.72
N GLN A 89 -18.35 7.02 15.48
CA GLN A 89 -19.51 7.80 15.06
C GLN A 89 -20.51 6.85 14.37
N GLY A 90 -21.48 6.35 15.13
CA GLY A 90 -22.37 5.30 14.63
C GLY A 90 -21.59 4.02 14.32
N PRO A 91 -21.74 3.44 13.12
CA PRO A 91 -21.00 2.24 12.71
C PRO A 91 -19.58 2.53 12.23
N LEU A 92 -19.17 3.80 12.08
CA LEU A 92 -17.91 4.22 11.51
C LEU A 92 -16.96 4.74 12.58
N SER A 93 -15.65 4.51 12.38
CA SER A 93 -14.61 5.01 13.28
C SER A 93 -13.70 6.00 12.57
N THR A 94 -13.52 7.17 13.19
CA THR A 94 -12.55 8.18 12.74
C THR A 94 -11.25 8.00 13.49
N PHE A 95 -10.12 8.11 12.77
CA PHE A 95 -8.78 7.94 13.31
C PHE A 95 -8.00 9.24 13.25
N VAL A 96 -7.26 9.50 14.32
CA VAL A 96 -6.33 10.64 14.40
C VAL A 96 -4.91 10.09 14.47
N TYR A 97 -4.08 10.56 13.56
CA TYR A 97 -2.67 10.15 13.44
C TYR A 97 -1.74 11.32 13.79
N SER A 98 -0.59 11.02 14.34
CA SER A 98 0.52 11.97 14.37
C SER A 98 0.96 12.26 12.94
N HIS A 99 1.24 13.52 12.61
CA HIS A 99 1.69 13.92 11.29
C HIS A 99 3.06 13.31 10.95
N LEU A 100 3.19 12.82 9.72
CA LEU A 100 4.46 12.36 9.16
C LEU A 100 5.00 13.44 8.21
N ALA A 101 6.28 13.80 8.38
CA ALA A 101 6.95 14.75 7.50
C ALA A 101 7.18 14.15 6.12
N GLY A 102 7.26 15.04 5.12
CA GLY A 102 7.44 14.66 3.72
C GLY A 102 6.17 14.80 2.90
N SER A 103 6.29 14.49 1.63
CA SER A 103 5.18 14.50 0.66
C SER A 103 5.28 13.32 -0.27
N THR A 104 4.18 12.94 -0.88
CA THR A 104 4.16 11.94 -1.94
C THR A 104 4.61 12.56 -3.26
N ARG A 105 5.17 11.73 -4.14
CA ARG A 105 5.61 12.11 -5.49
C ARG A 105 5.13 11.08 -6.49
N SER A 106 4.94 11.50 -7.74
CA SER A 106 4.63 10.55 -8.82
C SER A 106 5.81 9.62 -9.11
N VAL A 107 5.55 8.51 -9.80
CA VAL A 107 6.61 7.59 -10.23
C VAL A 107 7.63 8.30 -11.11
N GLU A 108 7.18 9.20 -11.99
CA GLU A 108 8.03 10.00 -12.87
C GLU A 108 8.93 10.96 -12.07
N GLU A 109 8.37 11.62 -11.06
CA GLU A 109 9.14 12.51 -10.18
C GLU A 109 10.18 11.75 -9.37
N LEU A 110 9.85 10.53 -8.89
CA LEU A 110 10.79 9.66 -8.20
C LEU A 110 11.93 9.22 -9.12
N GLY A 111 11.61 8.87 -10.37
CA GLY A 111 12.61 8.50 -11.38
C GLY A 111 13.52 9.65 -11.80
N ALA A 112 13.00 10.87 -11.85
CA ALA A 112 13.74 12.08 -12.18
C ALA A 112 14.55 12.65 -11.01
N ALA A 113 14.35 12.14 -9.80
CA ALA A 113 15.07 12.58 -8.61
C ALA A 113 16.53 12.08 -8.60
N SER A 114 17.28 12.44 -7.57
CA SER A 114 18.66 11.99 -7.44
C SER A 114 18.74 10.45 -7.31
N PRO A 115 19.87 9.82 -7.69
CA PRO A 115 20.07 8.37 -7.51
C PRO A 115 19.91 7.89 -6.06
N ALA A 116 20.04 8.77 -5.08
CA ALA A 116 19.82 8.46 -3.67
C ALA A 116 18.39 8.02 -3.40
N VAL A 117 17.39 8.54 -4.10
CA VAL A 117 15.98 8.15 -3.94
C VAL A 117 15.77 6.69 -4.33
N ALA A 118 16.33 6.25 -5.45
CA ALA A 118 16.25 4.85 -5.86
C ALA A 118 16.88 3.91 -4.81
N ARG A 119 18.01 4.29 -4.24
CA ARG A 119 18.65 3.54 -3.14
C ARG A 119 17.76 3.45 -1.91
N GLU A 120 17.18 4.55 -1.51
CA GLU A 120 16.26 4.61 -0.36
C GLU A 120 15.03 3.73 -0.57
N ILE A 121 14.45 3.73 -1.76
CA ILE A 121 13.31 2.88 -2.10
C ILE A 121 13.71 1.40 -2.04
N GLY A 122 14.83 1.02 -2.61
CA GLY A 122 15.35 -0.34 -2.56
C GLY A 122 15.60 -0.82 -1.13
N ALA A 123 16.19 0.03 -0.30
CA ALA A 123 16.43 -0.24 1.11
C ALA A 123 15.12 -0.39 1.91
N ALA A 124 14.13 0.45 1.64
CA ALA A 124 12.82 0.36 2.28
C ALA A 124 12.10 -0.95 1.93
N LEU A 125 12.09 -1.33 0.66
CA LEU A 125 11.52 -2.60 0.19
C LEU A 125 12.21 -3.79 0.86
N ALA A 126 13.54 -3.80 0.93
CA ALA A 126 14.31 -4.87 1.56
C ALA A 126 13.99 -4.96 3.07
N ALA A 127 13.88 -3.83 3.76
CA ALA A 127 13.56 -3.80 5.19
C ALA A 127 12.17 -4.38 5.47
N ILE A 128 11.18 -4.11 4.62
CA ILE A 128 9.84 -4.70 4.75
C ILE A 128 9.90 -6.22 4.54
N HIS A 129 10.54 -6.67 3.48
CA HIS A 129 10.61 -8.08 3.11
C HIS A 129 11.49 -8.91 4.06
N ASP A 130 12.38 -8.28 4.81
CA ASP A 130 13.19 -8.92 5.84
C ASP A 130 12.52 -8.93 7.24
N LEU A 131 11.34 -8.35 7.39
CA LEU A 131 10.60 -8.42 8.65
C LEU A 131 10.33 -9.88 9.06
N PRO A 132 10.32 -10.17 10.37
CA PRO A 132 10.08 -11.54 10.82
C PRO A 132 8.67 -12.00 10.49
N HIS A 133 8.52 -13.25 10.04
CA HIS A 133 7.21 -13.87 9.76
C HIS A 133 6.29 -13.88 10.99
N SER A 134 6.86 -13.96 12.19
CA SER A 134 6.13 -13.90 13.46
C SER A 134 5.30 -12.62 13.63
N LEU A 135 5.72 -11.52 13.03
CA LEU A 135 4.95 -10.27 13.01
C LEU A 135 3.55 -10.49 12.42
N VAL A 136 3.48 -11.23 11.32
CA VAL A 136 2.23 -11.54 10.63
C VAL A 136 1.45 -12.62 11.37
N SER A 137 2.08 -13.71 11.77
CA SER A 137 1.41 -14.83 12.44
C SER A 137 0.89 -14.46 13.82
N ASN A 138 1.62 -13.65 14.58
CA ASN A 138 1.16 -13.22 15.92
C ASN A 138 -0.04 -12.27 15.86
N ALA A 139 -0.25 -11.60 14.73
CA ALA A 139 -1.37 -10.68 14.51
C ALA A 139 -2.54 -11.33 13.74
N ASP A 140 -2.49 -12.63 13.49
CA ASP A 140 -3.49 -13.38 12.70
C ASP A 140 -3.74 -12.74 11.31
N LEU A 141 -2.69 -12.21 10.69
CA LEU A 141 -2.77 -11.65 9.35
C LEU A 141 -2.61 -12.73 8.28
N PRO A 142 -3.04 -12.46 7.05
CA PRO A 142 -2.98 -13.46 5.97
C PRO A 142 -1.57 -13.96 5.69
N SER A 143 -1.44 -15.24 5.38
CA SER A 143 -0.18 -15.88 4.99
C SER A 143 -0.46 -16.88 3.87
N TYR A 144 0.28 -16.77 2.78
CA TYR A 144 0.10 -17.59 1.60
C TYR A 144 1.39 -18.30 1.22
N THR A 145 1.30 -19.63 0.97
CA THR A 145 2.34 -20.36 0.26
C THR A 145 2.35 -19.94 -1.22
N PRO A 146 3.42 -20.19 -1.97
CA PRO A 146 3.45 -19.90 -3.41
C PRO A 146 2.28 -20.54 -4.18
N ASN A 147 1.92 -21.77 -3.83
CA ASN A 147 0.82 -22.46 -4.49
C ASN A 147 -0.55 -21.89 -4.12
N GLU A 148 -0.78 -21.56 -2.86
CA GLU A 148 -2.00 -20.87 -2.42
C GLU A 148 -2.14 -19.51 -3.09
N PHE A 149 -1.05 -18.75 -3.19
CA PHE A 149 -1.03 -17.47 -3.87
C PHE A 149 -1.37 -17.61 -5.36
N ARG A 150 -0.74 -18.56 -6.05
CA ARG A 150 -1.02 -18.86 -7.45
C ARG A 150 -2.49 -19.27 -7.66
N GLN A 151 -3.02 -20.10 -6.78
CA GLN A 151 -4.42 -20.54 -6.86
C GLN A 151 -5.39 -19.37 -6.66
N ARG A 152 -5.09 -18.46 -5.76
CA ARG A 152 -5.89 -17.23 -5.59
C ARG A 152 -5.89 -16.38 -6.86
N ARG A 153 -4.74 -16.23 -7.52
CA ARG A 153 -4.65 -15.51 -8.80
C ARG A 153 -5.45 -16.18 -9.91
N LEU A 154 -5.45 -17.51 -9.97
CA LEU A 154 -6.28 -18.26 -10.90
C LEU A 154 -7.78 -18.01 -10.67
N ASN A 155 -8.21 -18.02 -9.42
CA ASN A 155 -9.61 -17.74 -9.06
C ASN A 155 -10.02 -16.31 -9.43
N GLU A 156 -9.15 -15.34 -9.18
CA GLU A 156 -9.37 -13.94 -9.57
C GLU A 156 -9.45 -13.78 -11.09
N LEU A 157 -8.60 -14.49 -11.83
CA LEU A 157 -8.63 -14.51 -13.29
C LEU A 157 -9.91 -15.11 -13.82
N ASP A 158 -10.37 -16.23 -13.28
CA ASP A 158 -11.64 -16.87 -13.65
C ASP A 158 -12.81 -15.91 -13.42
N GLN A 159 -12.81 -15.22 -12.30
CA GLN A 159 -13.82 -14.21 -11.99
C GLN A 159 -13.78 -13.04 -13.00
N ALA A 160 -12.60 -12.54 -13.32
CA ALA A 160 -12.43 -11.48 -14.32
C ALA A 160 -12.87 -11.94 -15.73
N ALA A 161 -12.59 -13.19 -16.10
CA ALA A 161 -13.00 -13.77 -17.37
C ALA A 161 -14.52 -13.80 -17.55
N THR A 162 -15.28 -13.99 -16.46
CA THR A 162 -16.75 -14.00 -16.51
C THR A 162 -17.35 -12.67 -16.91
N THR A 163 -16.62 -11.57 -16.80
CA THR A 163 -17.08 -10.24 -17.21
C THR A 163 -17.24 -10.11 -18.73
N GLY A 164 -16.54 -10.94 -19.51
CA GLY A 164 -16.53 -10.88 -20.98
C GLY A 164 -15.80 -9.66 -21.54
N LYS A 165 -15.16 -8.83 -20.69
CA LYS A 165 -14.54 -7.56 -21.08
C LYS A 165 -13.04 -7.65 -21.29
N ILE A 166 -12.41 -8.76 -20.90
CA ILE A 166 -10.97 -8.95 -21.05
C ILE A 166 -10.69 -9.63 -22.39
N PRO A 167 -9.75 -9.11 -23.19
CA PRO A 167 -9.39 -9.71 -24.47
C PRO A 167 -8.97 -11.18 -24.32
N PRO A 168 -9.46 -12.10 -25.17
CA PRO A 168 -9.16 -13.54 -25.06
C PRO A 168 -7.67 -13.87 -25.14
N LEU A 169 -6.89 -13.11 -25.91
CA LEU A 169 -5.44 -13.29 -26.01
C LEU A 169 -4.74 -12.97 -24.68
N LEU A 170 -5.21 -11.94 -23.99
CA LEU A 170 -4.68 -11.54 -22.69
C LEU A 170 -5.01 -12.57 -21.61
N LEU A 171 -6.25 -13.07 -21.59
CA LEU A 171 -6.66 -14.15 -20.70
C LEU A 171 -5.79 -15.40 -20.87
N ARG A 172 -5.56 -15.82 -22.10
CA ARG A 172 -4.72 -16.99 -22.41
C ARG A 172 -3.27 -16.78 -21.97
N ARG A 173 -2.73 -15.57 -22.17
CA ARG A 173 -1.38 -15.23 -21.71
C ARG A 173 -1.26 -15.33 -20.18
N TRP A 174 -2.26 -14.83 -19.46
CA TRP A 174 -2.29 -14.91 -18.00
C TRP A 174 -2.46 -16.34 -17.50
N GLU A 175 -3.37 -17.11 -18.08
CA GLU A 175 -3.55 -18.52 -17.77
C GLU A 175 -2.24 -19.30 -17.95
N HIS A 176 -1.57 -19.11 -19.09
CA HIS A 176 -0.30 -19.75 -19.38
C HIS A 176 0.78 -19.37 -18.36
N ALA A 177 0.86 -18.09 -18.00
CA ALA A 177 1.80 -17.63 -16.97
C ALA A 177 1.50 -18.24 -15.59
N LEU A 178 0.23 -18.35 -15.21
CA LEU A 178 -0.19 -18.96 -13.93
C LEU A 178 0.02 -20.48 -13.90
N GLU A 179 0.02 -21.15 -15.04
CA GLU A 179 0.32 -22.57 -15.16
C GLU A 179 1.82 -22.89 -15.14
N ASP A 180 2.68 -21.92 -15.42
CA ASP A 180 4.13 -22.08 -15.37
C ASP A 180 4.63 -22.14 -13.92
N VAL A 181 4.73 -23.35 -13.41
CA VAL A 181 5.13 -23.61 -12.01
C VAL A 181 6.49 -22.97 -11.67
N SER A 182 7.42 -22.89 -12.62
CA SER A 182 8.74 -22.31 -12.39
C SER A 182 8.68 -20.81 -12.07
N LEU A 183 7.74 -20.10 -12.66
CA LEU A 183 7.51 -18.67 -12.44
C LEU A 183 7.09 -18.39 -10.98
N TRP A 184 6.40 -19.32 -10.34
CA TRP A 184 5.82 -19.17 -9.01
C TRP A 184 6.63 -19.85 -7.90
N ARG A 185 7.85 -20.22 -8.19
CA ARG A 185 8.80 -20.70 -7.18
C ARG A 185 9.52 -19.51 -6.55
N PHE A 186 8.94 -18.95 -5.53
CA PHE A 186 9.52 -17.87 -4.74
C PHE A 186 9.50 -18.21 -3.25
N ASN A 187 10.34 -17.57 -2.47
CA ASN A 187 10.30 -17.65 -1.02
C ASN A 187 9.33 -16.58 -0.50
N PRO A 188 8.19 -16.97 0.10
CA PRO A 188 7.28 -16.02 0.70
C PRO A 188 7.96 -15.19 1.77
N CYS A 189 7.65 -13.91 1.83
CA CYS A 189 8.16 -13.01 2.84
C CYS A 189 7.04 -12.06 3.31
N VAL A 190 7.32 -11.28 4.34
CA VAL A 190 6.42 -10.21 4.75
C VAL A 190 6.38 -9.17 3.63
N VAL A 191 5.18 -8.84 3.16
CA VAL A 191 4.95 -7.83 2.14
C VAL A 191 3.99 -6.76 2.67
N HIS A 192 4.20 -5.53 2.23
CA HIS A 192 3.30 -4.42 2.53
C HIS A 192 1.90 -4.70 1.97
N GLY A 193 1.84 -5.18 0.75
CA GLY A 193 0.65 -5.69 0.11
C GLY A 193 -0.13 -4.68 -0.73
N ASP A 194 0.15 -3.39 -0.57
CA ASP A 194 -0.46 -2.29 -1.33
C ASP A 194 0.56 -1.15 -1.53
N LEU A 195 1.82 -1.50 -1.76
CA LEU A 195 2.87 -0.51 -1.92
C LEU A 195 2.79 0.16 -3.29
N HIS A 196 2.77 1.46 -3.27
CA HIS A 196 2.84 2.33 -4.44
C HIS A 196 3.37 3.71 -4.02
N GLU A 197 3.57 4.60 -5.00
CA GLU A 197 4.16 5.92 -4.78
C GLU A 197 3.43 6.78 -3.74
N ASP A 198 2.10 6.65 -3.63
CA ASP A 198 1.30 7.43 -2.67
C ASP A 198 1.45 6.96 -1.22
N ASN A 199 2.05 5.79 -1.00
CA ASN A 199 2.38 5.26 0.32
C ASN A 199 3.83 5.53 0.74
N LEU A 200 4.60 6.24 -0.08
CA LEU A 200 5.98 6.64 0.19
C LEU A 200 6.04 8.14 0.44
N MET A 201 6.37 8.53 1.67
CA MET A 201 6.62 9.92 2.02
C MET A 201 8.09 10.26 1.78
N VAL A 202 8.33 11.34 1.04
CA VAL A 202 9.66 11.76 0.62
C VAL A 202 9.95 13.18 1.10
N ASP A 203 11.13 13.37 1.64
CA ASP A 203 11.68 14.69 1.98
C ASP A 203 13.12 14.79 1.45
N GLY A 204 13.35 15.69 0.52
CA GLY A 204 14.61 15.74 -0.22
C GLY A 204 14.87 14.42 -0.98
N ASP A 205 15.95 13.74 -0.65
CA ASP A 205 16.37 12.47 -1.26
C ASP A 205 16.05 11.26 -0.37
N ARG A 206 15.29 11.44 0.70
CA ARG A 206 15.03 10.39 1.69
C ARG A 206 13.57 9.95 1.69
N ILE A 207 13.38 8.64 1.86
CA ILE A 207 12.08 8.08 2.23
C ILE A 207 11.92 8.27 3.74
N THR A 208 11.04 9.17 4.14
CA THR A 208 10.84 9.50 5.56
C THR A 208 9.83 8.58 6.24
N ALA A 209 8.83 8.13 5.50
CA ALA A 209 7.79 7.27 6.03
C ALA A 209 7.15 6.39 4.96
N VAL A 210 6.62 5.25 5.40
CA VAL A 210 5.77 4.36 4.59
C VAL A 210 4.42 4.27 5.27
N THR A 211 3.34 4.43 4.51
CA THR A 211 1.96 4.45 4.97
C THR A 211 1.12 3.34 4.33
N GLY A 212 -0.16 3.23 4.69
CA GLY A 212 -1.10 2.32 4.02
C GLY A 212 -0.90 0.83 4.33
N TRP A 213 -0.71 0.46 5.59
CA TRP A 213 -0.31 -0.87 6.02
C TRP A 213 -1.44 -1.90 6.15
N THR A 214 -2.64 -1.59 5.70
CA THR A 214 -3.83 -2.46 5.87
C THR A 214 -3.64 -3.87 5.35
N ASP A 215 -2.89 -4.06 4.27
CA ASP A 215 -2.78 -5.32 3.52
C ASP A 215 -1.51 -6.13 3.84
N LEU A 216 -0.84 -5.82 4.97
CA LEU A 216 0.34 -6.56 5.42
C LEU A 216 0.02 -8.06 5.50
N ARG A 217 0.89 -8.87 4.93
CA ARG A 217 0.75 -10.33 4.88
C ARG A 217 2.08 -11.01 4.60
N ILE A 218 2.10 -12.32 4.68
CA ILE A 218 3.15 -13.14 4.07
C ILE A 218 2.68 -13.51 2.66
N GLY A 219 3.46 -13.19 1.66
CA GLY A 219 3.12 -13.42 0.27
C GLY A 219 4.28 -13.24 -0.70
N ASP A 220 3.94 -12.89 -1.93
CA ASP A 220 4.90 -12.72 -3.01
C ASP A 220 5.56 -11.33 -2.94
N PRO A 221 6.90 -11.26 -2.82
CA PRO A 221 7.62 -9.99 -2.84
C PRO A 221 7.38 -9.15 -4.11
N ALA A 222 7.01 -9.78 -5.22
CA ALA A 222 6.70 -9.08 -6.47
C ALA A 222 5.50 -8.13 -6.35
N ASP A 223 4.58 -8.38 -5.43
CA ASP A 223 3.42 -7.51 -5.23
C ASP A 223 3.80 -6.09 -4.79
N ASP A 224 4.90 -5.95 -4.06
CA ASP A 224 5.40 -4.64 -3.62
C ASP A 224 6.24 -3.92 -4.68
N MET A 225 6.44 -4.53 -5.84
CA MET A 225 7.22 -3.97 -6.95
C MET A 225 6.37 -3.70 -8.19
N ALA A 226 5.10 -4.07 -8.18
CA ALA A 226 4.20 -3.89 -9.32
C ALA A 226 4.08 -2.42 -9.75
N TRP A 227 4.06 -1.51 -8.82
CA TRP A 227 3.99 -0.07 -9.08
C TRP A 227 5.20 0.49 -9.85
N LEU A 228 6.38 -0.11 -9.70
CA LEU A 228 7.59 0.26 -10.43
C LEU A 228 7.48 -0.02 -11.93
N VAL A 229 6.66 -0.98 -12.33
CA VAL A 229 6.44 -1.33 -13.73
C VAL A 229 5.82 -0.17 -14.52
N ALA A 230 5.10 0.72 -13.84
CA ALA A 230 4.55 1.94 -14.45
C ALA A 230 5.61 2.97 -14.83
N SER A 231 6.84 2.85 -14.32
CA SER A 231 7.94 3.76 -14.69
C SER A 231 8.45 3.47 -16.10
N ASN A 232 8.61 4.54 -16.89
CA ASN A 232 9.27 4.48 -18.19
C ASN A 232 10.80 4.64 -18.08
N ASP A 233 11.30 4.90 -16.88
CA ASP A 233 12.73 5.06 -16.61
C ASP A 233 13.33 3.73 -16.14
N GLN A 234 13.87 2.97 -17.08
CA GLN A 234 14.44 1.66 -16.79
C GLN A 234 15.68 1.75 -15.88
N ASP A 235 16.47 2.81 -16.01
CA ASP A 235 17.64 3.01 -15.14
C ASP A 235 17.22 3.21 -13.68
N PHE A 236 16.12 3.90 -13.45
CA PHE A 236 15.53 4.05 -12.13
C PHE A 236 15.07 2.69 -11.55
N VAL A 237 14.33 1.93 -12.33
CA VAL A 237 13.85 0.59 -11.92
C VAL A 237 15.04 -0.32 -11.61
N ASP A 238 16.04 -0.36 -12.45
CA ASP A 238 17.25 -1.16 -12.26
C ASP A 238 18.02 -0.76 -11.01
N ALA A 239 18.13 0.55 -10.73
CA ALA A 239 18.78 1.05 -9.52
C ALA A 239 18.03 0.65 -8.24
N VAL A 240 16.71 0.74 -8.23
CA VAL A 240 15.88 0.27 -7.11
C VAL A 240 16.12 -1.22 -6.86
N LEU A 241 16.09 -2.04 -7.90
CA LEU A 241 16.28 -3.49 -7.78
C LEU A 241 17.69 -3.89 -7.36
N GLU A 242 18.71 -3.19 -7.85
CA GLU A 242 20.10 -3.43 -7.44
C GLU A 242 20.25 -3.18 -5.93
N HIS A 243 19.73 -2.08 -5.42
CA HIS A 243 19.78 -1.77 -3.99
C HIS A 243 18.91 -2.67 -3.17
N TYR A 244 17.74 -3.06 -3.66
CA TYR A 244 16.90 -4.06 -3.04
C TYR A 244 17.64 -5.39 -2.89
N THR A 245 18.24 -5.88 -3.96
CA THR A 245 18.97 -7.15 -3.97
C THR A 245 20.18 -7.13 -3.03
N SER A 246 20.94 -6.04 -3.01
CA SER A 246 22.11 -5.90 -2.13
C SER A 246 21.73 -5.75 -0.65
N SER A 247 20.55 -5.25 -0.35
CA SER A 247 20.07 -5.02 1.03
C SER A 247 19.29 -6.20 1.61
N ARG A 248 18.73 -7.07 0.76
CA ARG A 248 17.98 -8.25 1.19
C ARG A 248 18.89 -9.32 1.81
N ARG A 249 18.41 -9.97 2.87
CA ARG A 249 19.10 -11.13 3.47
C ARG A 249 19.08 -12.34 2.55
N ASP A 250 17.93 -12.59 1.90
CA ASP A 250 17.78 -13.68 0.94
C ASP A 250 17.95 -13.17 -0.49
N VAL A 251 18.53 -14.02 -1.34
CA VAL A 251 18.68 -13.70 -2.76
C VAL A 251 17.29 -13.70 -3.43
N PRO A 252 16.89 -12.62 -4.09
CA PRO A 252 15.65 -12.58 -4.87
C PRO A 252 15.69 -13.63 -6.00
N ASP A 253 14.53 -14.23 -6.29
CA ASP A 253 14.41 -15.18 -7.37
C ASP A 253 14.49 -14.50 -8.76
N ALA A 254 14.87 -15.28 -9.78
CA ALA A 254 15.09 -14.76 -11.13
C ALA A 254 13.83 -14.25 -11.83
N HIS A 255 12.64 -14.61 -11.35
CA HIS A 255 11.35 -14.25 -11.96
C HIS A 255 10.61 -13.11 -11.25
N LEU A 256 11.25 -12.45 -10.28
CA LEU A 256 10.65 -11.40 -9.47
C LEU A 256 9.99 -10.30 -10.32
N LEU A 257 10.71 -9.74 -11.29
CA LEU A 257 10.18 -8.67 -12.15
C LEU A 257 9.08 -9.13 -13.08
N ARG A 258 9.17 -10.35 -13.60
CA ARG A 258 8.12 -10.89 -14.45
C ARG A 258 6.82 -11.05 -13.69
N ARG A 259 6.88 -11.53 -12.44
CA ARG A 259 5.70 -11.60 -11.58
C ARG A 259 5.20 -10.21 -11.18
N ALA A 260 6.09 -9.24 -10.96
CA ALA A 260 5.69 -7.86 -10.70
C ALA A 260 4.88 -7.26 -11.87
N ALA A 261 5.33 -7.49 -13.11
CA ALA A 261 4.59 -7.07 -14.30
C ALA A 261 3.21 -7.73 -14.39
N LEU A 262 3.12 -9.02 -14.12
CA LEU A 262 1.85 -9.74 -14.07
C LEU A 262 0.94 -9.22 -12.95
N SER A 263 1.49 -8.92 -11.79
CA SER A 263 0.74 -8.33 -10.68
C SER A 263 0.13 -6.98 -11.06
N ALA A 264 0.87 -6.14 -11.77
CA ALA A 264 0.36 -4.86 -12.30
C ALA A 264 -0.80 -5.07 -13.28
N GLU A 265 -0.68 -6.03 -14.21
CA GLU A 265 -1.77 -6.37 -15.14
C GLU A 265 -3.00 -6.93 -14.42
N PHE A 266 -2.82 -7.80 -13.45
CA PHE A 266 -3.92 -8.37 -12.66
C PHE A 266 -4.63 -7.31 -11.81
N ALA A 267 -3.92 -6.28 -11.35
CA ALA A 267 -4.54 -5.16 -10.65
C ALA A 267 -5.57 -4.43 -11.51
N LEU A 268 -5.33 -4.29 -12.81
CA LEU A 268 -6.30 -3.74 -13.76
C LEU A 268 -7.55 -4.61 -13.87
N ALA A 269 -7.39 -5.93 -13.95
CA ALA A 269 -8.50 -6.87 -13.99
C ALA A 269 -9.33 -6.81 -12.69
N GLN A 270 -8.71 -6.72 -11.53
CA GLN A 270 -9.38 -6.56 -10.25
C GLN A 270 -10.14 -5.24 -10.16
N TYR A 271 -9.56 -4.16 -10.67
CA TYR A 271 -10.21 -2.85 -10.73
C TYR A 271 -11.49 -2.89 -11.59
N LEU A 272 -11.44 -3.56 -12.74
CA LEU A 272 -12.60 -3.80 -13.57
C LEU A 272 -13.70 -4.58 -12.83
N VAL A 273 -13.34 -5.69 -12.19
CA VAL A 273 -14.29 -6.51 -11.41
C VAL A 273 -14.93 -5.69 -10.28
N LYS A 274 -14.14 -4.90 -9.57
CA LYS A 274 -14.61 -4.00 -8.51
C LYS A 274 -15.58 -2.95 -9.06
N GLY A 275 -15.26 -2.34 -10.19
CA GLY A 275 -16.13 -1.38 -10.87
C GLY A 275 -17.48 -1.98 -11.28
N LEU A 276 -17.46 -3.19 -11.85
CA LEU A 276 -18.66 -3.92 -12.23
C LEU A 276 -19.53 -4.28 -11.03
N ALA A 277 -18.92 -4.77 -9.96
CA ALA A 277 -19.63 -5.13 -8.73
C ALA A 277 -20.28 -3.91 -8.05
N ALA A 278 -19.64 -2.75 -8.12
CA ALA A 278 -20.16 -1.49 -7.58
C ALA A 278 -21.12 -0.75 -8.52
N GLY A 279 -21.28 -1.20 -9.78
CA GLY A 279 -22.03 -0.49 -10.81
C GLY A 279 -21.43 0.87 -11.18
N ASN A 280 -20.11 1.04 -10.99
CA ASN A 280 -19.39 2.28 -11.24
C ASN A 280 -18.87 2.32 -12.68
N GLN A 281 -19.59 3.04 -13.55
CA GLN A 281 -19.25 3.10 -14.97
C GLN A 281 -17.92 3.79 -15.25
N ASP A 282 -17.56 4.79 -14.47
CA ASP A 282 -16.28 5.51 -14.63
C ASP A 282 -15.09 4.58 -14.39
N MET A 283 -15.15 3.73 -13.36
CA MET A 283 -14.13 2.71 -13.08
C MET A 283 -14.03 1.68 -14.22
N ILE A 284 -15.18 1.27 -14.76
CA ILE A 284 -15.23 0.29 -15.86
C ILE A 284 -14.56 0.89 -17.11
N ASP A 285 -14.93 2.10 -17.48
CA ASP A 285 -14.40 2.79 -18.65
C ASP A 285 -12.90 3.05 -18.53
N GLU A 286 -12.45 3.44 -17.34
CA GLU A 286 -11.03 3.63 -17.06
C GLU A 286 -10.26 2.31 -17.21
N ALA A 287 -10.74 1.22 -16.63
CA ALA A 287 -10.11 -0.09 -16.73
C ALA A 287 -10.06 -0.61 -18.18
N GLU A 288 -11.09 -0.36 -18.97
CA GLU A 288 -11.14 -0.77 -20.38
C GLU A 288 -10.20 0.06 -21.28
N SER A 289 -9.83 1.27 -20.85
CA SER A 289 -8.94 2.16 -21.60
C SER A 289 -7.45 1.87 -21.37
N MET A 290 -7.10 1.16 -20.32
CA MET A 290 -5.72 0.80 -19.93
C MET A 290 -5.29 -0.53 -20.57
#